data_f79bcc3a7b5ffea9bc69f931644cb9ef
#
_entry.id   f79bcc3a7b5ffea9bc69f931644cb9ef
#
_cell.length_a   1.000
_cell.length_b   1.000
_cell.length_c   1.000
_cell.angle_alpha   90.00
_cell.angle_beta   90.00
_cell.angle_gamma   90.00
#
_symmetry.space_group_name_H-M   'P 1'
#
loop_
_entity.id
_entity.type
_entity.pdbx_description
1 polymer ?
#
loop_
_entity_poly.entity_id
_entity_poly.type
_entity_poly.pdbx_seq_one_letter_code
_entity_poly.pdbx_strand_id
1 'polypeptide(L)'
;MQVELITIGDELLLGFTIDTNAAHISRTLAAAGVEIVRRTTVGDEPEKIAGAVREALERTGAVITTGGLGPTSDDLTKPAIAKIFGREMKLDEAIATALEQRWRARFPNSSFPATNRTQAEIPEGARILTNRHGSAPGIWLEDDKGRWVAMIPGVPREMRGMLAEEVLPAIKSRSKGAESVVLSGTLRTTGIAESAIAELLGQNFLGEPGTGLGSLPLAYLPGVAGVDLRVTAKGLPRAQAEKLVKEAILKLRSRVSAYAYGEDDADLAAVVLERLRSLGLKLAVAESCTGGMLGERITSIPGSSDVFLGGIIAYHNDVKVKALGVRAEDIERHGAVSEPVALQMASGVRERTGADVGVSVTGIAGPGGGTPDKPVGLVWISVDVTGAKARRFHVFGDRAEIRQRAAQAALEMVRRSLSNG
;
A
#
# COMPACT_ATOMS: atom_id res chain seq x y z
N MET A 1 -9.64 19.63 14.68
CA MET A 1 -10.97 19.43 14.06
C MET A 1 -11.27 17.93 14.03
N GLN A 2 -12.48 17.55 14.38
CA GLN A 2 -12.94 16.15 14.32
C GLN A 2 -13.85 15.97 13.11
N VAL A 3 -13.71 14.84 12.41
CA VAL A 3 -14.45 14.49 11.19
C VAL A 3 -14.88 13.03 11.27
N GLU A 4 -16.03 12.69 10.71
CA GLU A 4 -16.40 11.30 10.47
C GLU A 4 -16.28 10.96 8.98
N LEU A 5 -15.86 9.72 8.71
CA LEU A 5 -15.69 9.18 7.36
C LEU A 5 -16.74 8.10 7.10
N ILE A 6 -17.48 8.26 6.02
CA ILE A 6 -18.48 7.27 5.58
C ILE A 6 -18.09 6.77 4.19
N THR A 7 -17.92 5.46 4.06
CA THR A 7 -17.71 4.79 2.77
C THR A 7 -19.02 4.15 2.32
N ILE A 8 -19.35 4.32 1.04
CA ILE A 8 -20.62 3.92 0.47
C ILE A 8 -20.35 2.93 -0.66
N GLY A 9 -20.97 1.76 -0.58
CA GLY A 9 -20.86 0.69 -1.57
C GLY A 9 -21.21 -0.67 -0.98
N ASP A 10 -22.10 -1.40 -1.62
CA ASP A 10 -22.47 -2.76 -1.24
C ASP A 10 -21.28 -3.72 -1.34
N GLU A 11 -20.39 -3.53 -2.32
CA GLU A 11 -19.16 -4.33 -2.50
C GLU A 11 -18.18 -4.23 -1.31
N LEU A 12 -18.22 -3.10 -0.58
CA LEU A 12 -17.42 -2.91 0.62
C LEU A 12 -18.02 -3.67 1.80
N LEU A 13 -19.36 -3.61 1.97
CA LEU A 13 -20.08 -4.33 3.02
C LEU A 13 -20.00 -5.85 2.85
N LEU A 14 -20.11 -6.31 1.60
CA LEU A 14 -20.06 -7.74 1.27
C LEU A 14 -18.63 -8.29 1.21
N GLY A 15 -17.63 -7.42 1.34
CA GLY A 15 -16.21 -7.83 1.37
C GLY A 15 -15.63 -8.19 0.00
N PHE A 16 -16.32 -7.89 -1.10
CA PHE A 16 -15.78 -8.08 -2.45
C PHE A 16 -14.65 -7.11 -2.78
N THR A 17 -14.63 -5.96 -2.12
CA THR A 17 -13.60 -4.93 -2.28
C THR A 17 -13.05 -4.51 -0.93
N ILE A 18 -11.71 -4.43 -0.81
CA ILE A 18 -11.06 -3.90 0.39
C ILE A 18 -11.11 -2.37 0.35
N ASP A 19 -11.60 -1.75 1.42
CA ASP A 19 -11.70 -0.30 1.56
C ASP A 19 -10.32 0.35 1.73
N THR A 20 -9.62 0.53 0.62
CA THR A 20 -8.34 1.25 0.57
C THR A 20 -8.52 2.76 0.63
N ASN A 21 -9.71 3.28 0.26
CA ASN A 21 -10.02 4.70 0.28
C ASN A 21 -10.08 5.22 1.70
N ALA A 22 -10.82 4.57 2.60
CA ALA A 22 -10.87 4.99 3.98
C ALA A 22 -9.50 4.97 4.66
N ALA A 23 -8.66 3.99 4.36
CA ALA A 23 -7.30 3.93 4.87
C ALA A 23 -6.45 5.12 4.39
N HIS A 24 -6.56 5.49 3.11
CA HIS A 24 -5.84 6.63 2.53
C HIS A 24 -6.33 7.96 3.10
N ILE A 25 -7.65 8.19 3.09
CA ILE A 25 -8.28 9.41 3.64
C ILE A 25 -7.86 9.60 5.11
N SER A 26 -7.93 8.53 5.92
CA SER A 26 -7.58 8.59 7.34
C SER A 26 -6.13 9.01 7.56
N ARG A 27 -5.17 8.43 6.83
CA ARG A 27 -3.75 8.79 6.93
C ARG A 27 -3.51 10.24 6.51
N THR A 28 -4.12 10.65 5.41
CA THR A 28 -3.96 12.00 4.86
C THR A 28 -4.52 13.07 5.79
N LEU A 29 -5.69 12.85 6.37
CA LEU A 29 -6.30 13.76 7.34
C LEU A 29 -5.52 13.82 8.66
N ALA A 30 -5.08 12.67 9.17
CA ALA A 30 -4.24 12.61 10.38
C ALA A 30 -2.95 13.42 10.22
N ALA A 31 -2.25 13.27 9.09
CA ALA A 31 -1.06 14.05 8.76
C ALA A 31 -1.34 15.56 8.64
N ALA A 32 -2.58 15.96 8.35
CA ALA A 32 -3.03 17.35 8.33
C ALA A 32 -3.54 17.86 9.70
N GLY A 33 -3.50 17.03 10.76
CA GLY A 33 -3.98 17.39 12.08
C GLY A 33 -5.50 17.30 12.25
N VAL A 34 -6.17 16.54 11.35
CA VAL A 34 -7.61 16.30 11.41
C VAL A 34 -7.85 14.90 11.98
N GLU A 35 -8.61 14.83 13.05
CA GLU A 35 -8.92 13.57 13.73
C GLU A 35 -10.16 12.93 13.11
N ILE A 36 -10.03 11.71 12.58
CA ILE A 36 -11.19 10.88 12.25
C ILE A 36 -11.60 10.13 13.52
N VAL A 37 -12.78 10.50 14.06
CA VAL A 37 -13.29 9.90 15.29
C VAL A 37 -14.07 8.61 15.04
N ARG A 38 -14.63 8.46 13.83
CA ARG A 38 -15.36 7.25 13.44
C ARG A 38 -15.29 7.01 11.94
N ARG A 39 -15.27 5.74 11.57
CA ARG A 39 -15.42 5.27 10.19
C ARG A 39 -16.65 4.37 10.13
N THR A 40 -17.50 4.59 9.13
CA THR A 40 -18.72 3.81 8.92
C THR A 40 -18.80 3.39 7.45
N THR A 41 -19.16 2.14 7.17
CA THR A 41 -19.44 1.66 5.83
C THR A 41 -20.94 1.39 5.73
N VAL A 42 -21.57 1.89 4.68
CA VAL A 42 -23.00 1.68 4.39
C VAL A 42 -23.17 1.20 2.94
N GLY A 43 -24.26 0.48 2.69
CA GLY A 43 -24.66 0.09 1.33
C GLY A 43 -25.30 1.25 0.55
N ASP A 44 -25.62 0.99 -0.71
CA ASP A 44 -26.14 1.96 -1.68
C ASP A 44 -27.65 2.28 -1.49
N GLU A 45 -28.17 2.12 -0.28
CA GLU A 45 -29.54 2.43 0.08
C GLU A 45 -29.70 3.87 0.60
N PRO A 46 -30.57 4.72 0.01
CA PRO A 46 -30.71 6.13 0.39
C PRO A 46 -30.97 6.36 1.87
N GLU A 47 -31.79 5.52 2.50
CA GLU A 47 -32.15 5.63 3.93
C GLU A 47 -30.95 5.32 4.83
N LYS A 48 -30.13 4.33 4.47
CA LYS A 48 -28.90 3.96 5.22
C LYS A 48 -27.85 5.05 5.08
N ILE A 49 -27.65 5.57 3.88
CA ILE A 49 -26.74 6.70 3.61
C ILE A 49 -27.20 7.92 4.43
N ALA A 50 -28.47 8.28 4.32
CA ALA A 50 -29.02 9.44 5.02
C ALA A 50 -28.96 9.28 6.55
N GLY A 51 -29.24 8.10 7.08
CA GLY A 51 -29.14 7.79 8.51
C GLY A 51 -27.72 7.98 9.03
N ALA A 52 -26.74 7.34 8.40
CA ALA A 52 -25.34 7.43 8.80
C ALA A 52 -24.80 8.86 8.73
N VAL A 53 -25.11 9.62 7.68
CA VAL A 53 -24.68 11.00 7.51
C VAL A 53 -25.33 11.90 8.57
N ARG A 54 -26.64 11.75 8.86
CA ARG A 54 -27.35 12.54 9.87
C ARG A 54 -26.72 12.33 11.26
N GLU A 55 -26.52 11.09 11.65
CA GLU A 55 -25.89 10.76 12.93
C GLU A 55 -24.46 11.31 13.03
N ALA A 56 -23.67 11.23 11.95
CA ALA A 56 -22.31 11.76 11.91
C ALA A 56 -22.29 13.29 12.03
N LEU A 57 -23.23 13.99 11.35
CA LEU A 57 -23.40 15.44 11.46
C LEU A 57 -23.83 15.88 12.87
N GLU A 58 -24.64 15.07 13.57
CA GLU A 58 -25.02 15.35 14.96
C GLU A 58 -23.83 15.22 15.91
N ARG A 59 -22.93 14.24 15.67
CA ARG A 59 -21.76 14.01 16.54
C ARG A 59 -20.63 15.02 16.32
N THR A 60 -20.26 15.30 15.08
CA THR A 60 -19.06 16.07 14.75
C THR A 60 -19.33 17.34 13.96
N GLY A 61 -20.48 17.43 13.29
CA GLY A 61 -20.78 18.50 12.35
C GLY A 61 -19.97 18.47 11.05
N ALA A 62 -19.10 17.47 10.87
CA ALA A 62 -18.14 17.42 9.76
C ALA A 62 -18.03 16.00 9.23
N VAL A 63 -18.42 15.78 7.97
CA VAL A 63 -18.47 14.45 7.36
C VAL A 63 -17.78 14.44 5.99
N ILE A 64 -17.02 13.40 5.73
CA ILE A 64 -16.54 13.08 4.39
C ILE A 64 -17.19 11.77 3.95
N THR A 65 -17.79 11.75 2.77
CA THR A 65 -18.29 10.51 2.16
C THR A 65 -17.48 10.17 0.93
N THR A 66 -17.27 8.87 0.64
CA THR A 66 -16.65 8.41 -0.60
C THR A 66 -17.46 7.24 -1.17
N GLY A 67 -17.82 7.34 -2.45
CA GLY A 67 -18.67 6.38 -3.17
C GLY A 67 -20.03 6.95 -3.58
N GLY A 68 -20.72 6.27 -4.49
CA GLY A 68 -22.07 6.57 -4.95
C GLY A 68 -22.25 7.90 -5.69
N LEU A 69 -21.22 8.37 -6.44
CA LEU A 69 -21.25 9.60 -7.25
C LEU A 69 -21.20 9.34 -8.76
N GLY A 70 -21.26 8.09 -9.18
CA GLY A 70 -21.23 7.70 -10.58
C GLY A 70 -22.55 7.97 -11.33
N PRO A 71 -22.69 7.43 -12.55
CA PRO A 71 -23.85 7.62 -13.39
C PRO A 71 -24.87 6.48 -13.29
N THR A 72 -24.68 5.51 -12.43
CA THR A 72 -25.50 4.30 -12.36
C THR A 72 -26.68 4.47 -11.41
N SER A 73 -27.66 3.59 -11.47
CA SER A 73 -28.89 3.70 -10.69
C SER A 73 -28.71 3.49 -9.18
N ASP A 74 -27.59 2.92 -8.80
CA ASP A 74 -27.13 2.70 -7.43
C ASP A 74 -26.30 3.88 -6.87
N ASP A 75 -25.93 4.86 -7.70
CA ASP A 75 -25.24 6.09 -7.28
C ASP A 75 -26.22 7.10 -6.62
N LEU A 76 -26.64 6.79 -5.39
CA LEU A 76 -27.69 7.52 -4.68
C LEU A 76 -27.19 8.47 -3.61
N THR A 77 -25.86 8.65 -3.47
CA THR A 77 -25.26 9.47 -2.42
C THR A 77 -25.70 10.94 -2.50
N LYS A 78 -25.65 11.55 -3.68
CA LYS A 78 -26.02 12.97 -3.86
C LYS A 78 -27.46 13.27 -3.46
N PRO A 79 -28.49 12.58 -4.00
CA PRO A 79 -29.88 12.85 -3.65
C PRO A 79 -30.20 12.52 -2.19
N ALA A 80 -29.61 11.48 -1.63
CA ALA A 80 -29.82 11.10 -0.23
C ALA A 80 -29.30 12.20 0.73
N ILE A 81 -28.13 12.75 0.46
CA ILE A 81 -27.53 13.80 1.29
C ILE A 81 -28.19 15.16 1.03
N ALA A 82 -28.51 15.50 -0.23
CA ALA A 82 -29.24 16.74 -0.56
C ALA A 82 -30.55 16.87 0.25
N LYS A 83 -31.27 15.79 0.41
CA LYS A 83 -32.51 15.72 1.19
C LYS A 83 -32.27 16.05 2.67
N ILE A 84 -31.14 15.67 3.26
CA ILE A 84 -30.80 16.02 4.66
C ILE A 84 -30.64 17.53 4.82
N PHE A 85 -30.06 18.20 3.81
CA PHE A 85 -29.85 19.66 3.80
C PHE A 85 -31.06 20.43 3.24
N GLY A 86 -32.17 19.77 2.90
CA GLY A 86 -33.35 20.40 2.30
C GLY A 86 -33.07 21.05 0.95
N ARG A 87 -32.17 20.45 0.16
CA ARG A 87 -31.73 20.98 -1.14
C ARG A 87 -32.33 20.16 -2.28
N GLU A 88 -32.82 20.84 -3.31
CA GLU A 88 -33.25 20.19 -4.56
C GLU A 88 -32.06 19.87 -5.46
N MET A 89 -32.19 18.78 -6.23
CA MET A 89 -31.22 18.44 -7.25
C MET A 89 -31.49 19.27 -8.53
N LYS A 90 -30.48 19.94 -9.06
CA LYS A 90 -30.55 20.75 -10.29
C LYS A 90 -29.50 20.33 -11.27
N LEU A 91 -29.84 20.25 -12.54
CA LEU A 91 -28.89 19.99 -13.62
C LEU A 91 -27.98 21.22 -13.81
N ASP A 92 -26.67 20.99 -13.69
CA ASP A 92 -25.65 21.98 -14.06
C ASP A 92 -25.22 21.77 -15.51
N GLU A 93 -25.67 22.63 -16.40
CA GLU A 93 -25.41 22.52 -17.85
C GLU A 93 -23.91 22.68 -18.19
N ALA A 94 -23.13 23.40 -17.40
CA ALA A 94 -21.71 23.54 -17.60
C ALA A 94 -20.98 22.21 -17.32
N ILE A 95 -21.36 21.54 -16.24
CA ILE A 95 -20.83 20.21 -15.90
C ILE A 95 -21.30 19.18 -16.95
N ALA A 96 -22.57 19.19 -17.35
CA ALA A 96 -23.10 18.29 -18.37
C ALA A 96 -22.33 18.43 -19.69
N THR A 97 -22.11 19.66 -20.13
CA THR A 97 -21.32 19.97 -21.34
C THR A 97 -19.86 19.46 -21.22
N ALA A 98 -19.23 19.68 -20.08
CA ALA A 98 -17.85 19.23 -19.85
C ALA A 98 -17.74 17.69 -19.84
N LEU A 99 -18.73 16.99 -19.27
CA LEU A 99 -18.82 15.52 -19.28
C LEU A 99 -18.98 14.99 -20.71
N GLU A 100 -19.87 15.62 -21.51
CA GLU A 100 -20.08 15.24 -22.90
C GLU A 100 -18.83 15.47 -23.75
N GLN A 101 -18.14 16.59 -23.59
CA GLN A 101 -16.87 16.87 -24.29
C GLN A 101 -15.79 15.84 -23.95
N ARG A 102 -15.63 15.50 -22.66
CA ARG A 102 -14.68 14.45 -22.23
C ARG A 102 -15.05 13.08 -22.81
N TRP A 103 -16.33 12.74 -22.82
CA TRP A 103 -16.81 11.50 -23.42
C TRP A 103 -16.47 11.42 -24.91
N ARG A 104 -16.80 12.45 -25.68
CA ARG A 104 -16.51 12.52 -27.12
C ARG A 104 -15.02 12.44 -27.42
N ALA A 105 -14.18 13.08 -26.61
CA ALA A 105 -12.73 13.00 -26.75
C ALA A 105 -12.19 11.56 -26.53
N ARG A 106 -12.82 10.79 -25.64
CA ARG A 106 -12.40 9.43 -25.33
C ARG A 106 -13.05 8.37 -26.23
N PHE A 107 -14.28 8.62 -26.64
CA PHE A 107 -15.11 7.72 -27.44
C PHE A 107 -15.72 8.46 -28.65
N PRO A 108 -14.91 8.81 -29.66
CA PRO A 108 -15.35 9.67 -30.76
C PRO A 108 -16.56 9.12 -31.56
N ASN A 109 -16.70 7.77 -31.60
CA ASN A 109 -17.73 7.08 -32.37
C ASN A 109 -18.93 6.62 -31.52
N SER A 110 -19.03 7.05 -30.27
CA SER A 110 -20.10 6.64 -29.35
C SER A 110 -20.96 7.84 -28.94
N SER A 111 -22.27 7.67 -28.90
CA SER A 111 -23.17 8.67 -28.32
C SER A 111 -22.93 8.83 -26.82
N PHE A 112 -23.11 10.02 -26.30
CA PHE A 112 -23.04 10.28 -24.87
C PHE A 112 -24.23 9.62 -24.17
N PRO A 113 -24.02 8.67 -23.24
CA PRO A 113 -25.12 8.00 -22.55
C PRO A 113 -25.95 8.99 -21.72
N ALA A 114 -27.29 8.89 -21.81
CA ALA A 114 -28.18 9.74 -21.04
C ALA A 114 -27.95 9.63 -19.52
N THR A 115 -27.61 8.44 -19.04
CA THR A 115 -27.28 8.18 -17.63
C THR A 115 -26.08 9.00 -17.14
N ASN A 116 -25.12 9.35 -18.00
CA ASN A 116 -23.99 10.19 -17.59
C ASN A 116 -24.41 11.62 -17.22
N ARG A 117 -25.58 12.08 -17.66
CA ARG A 117 -26.12 13.42 -17.30
C ARG A 117 -26.47 13.49 -15.82
N THR A 118 -26.82 12.37 -15.15
CA THR A 118 -27.09 12.35 -13.71
C THR A 118 -25.88 12.79 -12.87
N GLN A 119 -24.68 12.60 -13.38
CA GLN A 119 -23.48 13.14 -12.72
C GLN A 119 -23.46 14.66 -12.65
N ALA A 120 -24.12 15.35 -13.57
CA ALA A 120 -24.25 16.81 -13.59
C ALA A 120 -25.44 17.32 -12.75
N GLU A 121 -26.25 16.45 -12.16
CA GLU A 121 -27.24 16.84 -11.17
C GLU A 121 -26.57 17.16 -9.83
N ILE A 122 -26.68 18.42 -9.41
CA ILE A 122 -25.99 18.98 -8.26
C ILE A 122 -27.02 19.52 -7.27
N PRO A 123 -26.87 19.30 -5.96
CA PRO A 123 -27.72 19.92 -4.95
C PRO A 123 -27.62 21.45 -5.00
N GLU A 124 -28.75 22.13 -4.93
CA GLU A 124 -28.82 23.60 -4.97
C GLU A 124 -27.97 24.23 -3.88
N GLY A 125 -27.15 25.23 -4.24
CA GLY A 125 -26.27 25.93 -3.32
C GLY A 125 -25.02 25.12 -2.90
N ALA A 126 -24.77 23.99 -3.52
CA ALA A 126 -23.56 23.21 -3.26
C ALA A 126 -22.33 23.88 -3.90
N ARG A 127 -21.20 23.78 -3.22
CA ARG A 127 -19.89 24.07 -3.82
C ARG A 127 -19.39 22.82 -4.56
N ILE A 128 -19.01 23.00 -5.82
CA ILE A 128 -18.41 21.92 -6.62
C ILE A 128 -16.95 21.75 -6.22
N LEU A 129 -16.56 20.50 -5.96
CA LEU A 129 -15.17 20.10 -5.82
C LEU A 129 -14.68 19.56 -7.16
N THR A 130 -13.67 20.21 -7.73
CA THR A 130 -13.22 19.93 -9.10
C THR A 130 -12.53 18.56 -9.17
N ASN A 131 -12.98 17.72 -10.11
CA ASN A 131 -12.34 16.44 -10.41
C ASN A 131 -11.43 16.54 -11.65
N ARG A 132 -10.14 16.67 -11.45
CA ARG A 132 -9.15 16.70 -12.55
C ARG A 132 -8.70 15.29 -12.97
N HIS A 133 -9.07 14.27 -12.20
CA HIS A 133 -8.59 12.89 -12.35
C HIS A 133 -9.65 11.94 -12.90
N GLY A 134 -10.89 12.41 -13.09
CA GLY A 134 -12.02 11.62 -13.57
C GLY A 134 -13.24 12.44 -13.94
N SER A 135 -14.42 11.82 -14.01
CA SER A 135 -15.65 12.45 -14.50
C SER A 135 -16.59 12.93 -13.38
N ALA A 136 -16.70 12.20 -12.30
CA ALA A 136 -17.67 12.51 -11.24
C ALA A 136 -17.25 13.76 -10.44
N PRO A 137 -18.02 14.87 -10.47
CA PRO A 137 -17.73 16.03 -9.63
C PRO A 137 -17.91 15.65 -8.17
N GLY A 138 -17.04 16.18 -7.30
CA GLY A 138 -17.29 16.14 -5.87
C GLY A 138 -18.16 17.31 -5.44
N ILE A 139 -18.75 17.20 -4.25
CA ILE A 139 -19.74 18.14 -3.78
C ILE A 139 -19.47 18.48 -2.31
N TRP A 140 -19.50 19.76 -1.99
CA TRP A 140 -19.47 20.26 -0.63
C TRP A 140 -20.80 20.92 -0.31
N LEU A 141 -21.53 20.37 0.65
CA LEU A 141 -22.73 20.96 1.20
C LEU A 141 -22.48 21.46 2.61
N GLU A 142 -23.08 22.59 2.96
CA GLU A 142 -23.02 23.18 4.27
C GLU A 142 -24.38 23.75 4.67
N ASP A 143 -24.72 23.67 5.96
CA ASP A 143 -25.93 24.29 6.52
C ASP A 143 -25.61 25.60 7.27
N ASP A 144 -26.65 26.28 7.67
CA ASP A 144 -26.56 27.57 8.37
C ASP A 144 -25.90 27.47 9.77
N LYS A 145 -25.74 26.24 10.28
CA LYS A 145 -25.08 25.98 11.57
C LYS A 145 -23.57 25.67 11.37
N GLY A 146 -23.08 25.70 10.12
CA GLY A 146 -21.70 25.41 9.76
C GLY A 146 -21.38 23.92 9.73
N ARG A 147 -22.40 23.03 9.77
CA ARG A 147 -22.21 21.59 9.58
C ARG A 147 -22.08 21.31 8.08
N TRP A 148 -21.18 20.42 7.72
CA TRP A 148 -20.84 20.18 6.32
C TRP A 148 -20.61 18.72 5.96
N VAL A 149 -20.87 18.40 4.70
CA VAL A 149 -20.52 17.11 4.09
C VAL A 149 -19.73 17.36 2.82
N ALA A 150 -18.56 16.71 2.71
CA ALA A 150 -17.78 16.62 1.48
C ALA A 150 -18.00 15.25 0.86
N MET A 151 -18.65 15.18 -0.31
CA MET A 151 -18.87 13.97 -1.07
C MET A 151 -17.81 13.85 -2.15
N ILE A 152 -17.02 12.77 -2.12
CA ILE A 152 -15.95 12.52 -3.10
C ILE A 152 -16.11 11.14 -3.77
N PRO A 153 -15.60 10.94 -5.00
CA PRO A 153 -15.78 9.68 -5.74
C PRO A 153 -15.20 8.47 -5.04
N GLY A 154 -15.74 7.27 -5.35
CA GLY A 154 -15.23 5.98 -4.90
C GLY A 154 -13.98 5.51 -5.64
N VAL A 155 -13.75 5.96 -6.90
CA VAL A 155 -12.57 5.59 -7.69
C VAL A 155 -11.30 6.10 -7.01
N PRO A 156 -10.34 5.23 -6.62
CA PRO A 156 -9.21 5.63 -5.76
C PRO A 156 -8.37 6.79 -6.30
N ARG A 157 -8.13 6.83 -7.62
CA ARG A 157 -7.37 7.91 -8.26
C ARG A 157 -8.09 9.25 -8.15
N GLU A 158 -9.40 9.27 -8.40
CA GLU A 158 -10.23 10.47 -8.32
C GLU A 158 -10.33 10.98 -6.88
N MET A 159 -10.61 10.06 -5.97
CA MET A 159 -10.69 10.34 -4.52
C MET A 159 -9.40 10.97 -3.99
N ARG A 160 -8.23 10.40 -4.32
CA ARG A 160 -6.92 10.91 -3.85
C ARG A 160 -6.64 12.33 -4.35
N GLY A 161 -6.86 12.57 -5.64
CA GLY A 161 -6.67 13.88 -6.26
C GLY A 161 -7.59 14.92 -5.63
N MET A 162 -8.88 14.63 -5.51
CA MET A 162 -9.86 15.55 -4.95
C MET A 162 -9.64 15.80 -3.45
N LEU A 163 -9.26 14.77 -2.69
CA LEU A 163 -8.90 14.94 -1.28
C LEU A 163 -7.75 15.94 -1.13
N ALA A 164 -6.69 15.80 -1.93
CA ALA A 164 -5.50 16.63 -1.83
C ALA A 164 -5.73 18.07 -2.35
N GLU A 165 -6.44 18.22 -3.46
CA GLU A 165 -6.56 19.48 -4.19
C GLU A 165 -7.74 20.36 -3.70
N GLU A 166 -8.81 19.74 -3.20
CA GLU A 166 -10.05 20.44 -2.86
C GLU A 166 -10.43 20.32 -1.37
N VAL A 167 -10.51 19.06 -0.84
CA VAL A 167 -11.05 18.83 0.51
C VAL A 167 -10.06 19.29 1.59
N LEU A 168 -8.79 18.91 1.49
CA LEU A 168 -7.78 19.30 2.48
C LEU A 168 -7.57 20.80 2.58
N PRO A 169 -7.46 21.57 1.48
CA PRO A 169 -7.39 23.03 1.56
C PRO A 169 -8.62 23.65 2.22
N ALA A 170 -9.82 23.14 1.89
CA ALA A 170 -11.06 23.61 2.51
C ALA A 170 -11.11 23.35 4.03
N ILE A 171 -10.67 22.15 4.47
CA ILE A 171 -10.58 21.82 5.89
C ILE A 171 -9.54 22.70 6.60
N LYS A 172 -8.35 22.86 6.01
CA LYS A 172 -7.29 23.69 6.59
C LYS A 172 -7.70 25.14 6.79
N SER A 173 -8.45 25.72 5.84
CA SER A 173 -8.96 27.09 5.97
C SER A 173 -9.95 27.26 7.13
N ARG A 174 -10.64 26.18 7.53
CA ARG A 174 -11.58 26.15 8.66
C ARG A 174 -10.90 25.85 10.00
N SER A 175 -9.76 25.19 9.98
CA SER A 175 -9.01 24.75 11.16
C SER A 175 -8.06 25.84 11.67
N LYS A 176 -8.49 27.12 11.70
CA LYS A 176 -7.68 28.21 12.25
C LYS A 176 -7.23 27.86 13.66
N GLY A 177 -5.93 27.57 13.86
CA GLY A 177 -5.30 27.34 15.15
C GLY A 177 -5.25 25.89 15.64
N ALA A 178 -5.49 24.87 14.81
CA ALA A 178 -5.17 23.50 15.18
C ALA A 178 -3.64 23.31 15.18
N GLU A 179 -2.98 23.70 16.28
CA GLU A 179 -1.54 23.58 16.47
C GLU A 179 -1.11 22.12 16.64
N SER A 180 -2.03 21.23 17.00
CA SER A 180 -1.72 19.82 17.30
C SER A 180 -1.98 18.91 16.10
N VAL A 181 -1.04 17.97 15.89
CA VAL A 181 -1.12 16.98 14.81
C VAL A 181 -1.17 15.55 15.34
N VAL A 182 -1.58 14.61 14.49
CA VAL A 182 -1.31 13.18 14.66
C VAL A 182 -0.26 12.82 13.63
N LEU A 183 0.95 12.50 14.06
CA LEU A 183 2.07 12.17 13.20
C LEU A 183 2.62 10.80 13.57
N SER A 184 2.79 9.93 12.59
CA SER A 184 3.41 8.62 12.77
C SER A 184 4.66 8.50 11.93
N GLY A 185 5.65 7.79 12.43
CA GLY A 185 6.79 7.29 11.67
C GLY A 185 6.85 5.78 11.78
N THR A 186 7.23 5.13 10.71
CA THR A 186 7.32 3.67 10.63
C THR A 186 8.72 3.24 10.25
N LEU A 187 9.36 2.40 11.05
CA LEU A 187 10.60 1.74 10.69
C LEU A 187 10.27 0.37 10.08
N ARG A 188 10.68 0.14 8.84
CA ARG A 188 10.45 -1.10 8.10
C ARG A 188 11.53 -2.12 8.43
N THR A 189 11.15 -3.31 8.89
CA THR A 189 12.11 -4.39 9.18
C THR A 189 11.74 -5.69 8.45
N THR A 190 12.73 -6.53 8.18
CA THR A 190 12.53 -7.85 7.57
C THR A 190 13.52 -8.88 8.10
N GLY A 191 13.20 -10.17 7.98
CA GLY A 191 14.09 -11.26 8.37
C GLY A 191 14.22 -11.50 9.88
N ILE A 192 13.28 -10.99 10.68
CA ILE A 192 13.18 -11.18 12.12
C ILE A 192 11.72 -11.34 12.54
N ALA A 193 11.48 -12.18 13.54
CA ALA A 193 10.15 -12.38 14.12
C ALA A 193 9.78 -11.25 15.09
N GLU A 194 8.47 -10.98 15.25
CA GLU A 194 7.94 -9.95 16.15
C GLU A 194 8.42 -10.13 17.59
N SER A 195 8.33 -11.38 18.11
CA SER A 195 8.77 -11.70 19.48
C SER A 195 10.27 -11.42 19.67
N ALA A 196 11.10 -11.73 18.67
CA ALA A 196 12.53 -11.46 18.75
C ALA A 196 12.85 -9.96 18.70
N ILE A 197 12.07 -9.15 17.95
CA ILE A 197 12.20 -7.68 18.01
C ILE A 197 11.79 -7.18 19.39
N ALA A 198 10.67 -7.67 19.94
CA ALA A 198 10.21 -7.27 21.25
C ALA A 198 11.23 -7.59 22.36
N GLU A 199 11.88 -8.75 22.28
CA GLU A 199 12.98 -9.12 23.18
C GLU A 199 14.21 -8.20 23.02
N LEU A 200 14.62 -7.91 21.77
CA LEU A 200 15.73 -6.99 21.47
C LEU A 200 15.49 -5.58 22.00
N LEU A 201 14.26 -5.09 21.92
CA LEU A 201 13.91 -3.75 22.39
C LEU A 201 13.74 -3.72 23.92
N GLY A 202 13.20 -4.79 24.50
CA GLY A 202 12.85 -4.81 25.93
C GLY A 202 11.66 -3.92 26.29
N GLN A 203 11.26 -3.96 27.55
CA GLN A 203 10.19 -3.09 28.06
C GLN A 203 10.65 -1.63 28.11
N ASN A 204 9.73 -0.71 27.84
CA ASN A 204 9.96 0.74 27.89
C ASN A 204 11.19 1.21 27.09
N PHE A 205 11.48 0.57 25.94
CA PHE A 205 12.66 0.91 25.12
C PHE A 205 12.74 2.38 24.76
N LEU A 206 11.60 3.03 24.46
CA LEU A 206 11.57 4.46 24.14
C LEU A 206 11.72 5.36 25.38
N GLY A 207 11.48 4.84 26.56
CA GLY A 207 11.55 5.56 27.84
C GLY A 207 10.33 5.26 28.72
N GLU A 208 10.30 5.86 29.90
CA GLU A 208 9.18 5.69 30.83
C GLU A 208 7.87 6.22 30.21
N PRO A 209 6.73 5.49 30.38
CA PRO A 209 5.44 5.90 29.85
C PRO A 209 5.06 7.33 30.26
N GLY A 210 4.56 8.10 29.29
CA GLY A 210 4.09 9.46 29.49
C GLY A 210 5.17 10.55 29.48
N THR A 211 6.45 10.23 29.31
CA THR A 211 7.54 11.21 29.29
C THR A 211 8.40 11.10 28.02
N GLY A 212 8.72 12.22 27.37
CA GLY A 212 9.60 12.29 26.22
C GLY A 212 9.21 11.31 25.13
N LEU A 213 10.14 10.47 24.66
CA LEU A 213 9.90 9.40 23.69
C LEU A 213 8.95 8.30 24.24
N GLY A 214 8.93 8.07 25.55
CA GLY A 214 8.04 7.12 26.21
C GLY A 214 6.55 7.55 26.17
N SER A 215 6.26 8.79 25.76
CA SER A 215 4.87 9.22 25.49
C SER A 215 4.34 8.74 24.13
N LEU A 216 5.24 8.23 23.25
CA LEU A 216 4.87 7.73 21.93
C LEU A 216 4.52 6.24 22.00
N PRO A 217 3.27 5.85 21.72
CA PRO A 217 2.94 4.43 21.60
C PRO A 217 3.74 3.78 20.46
N LEU A 218 4.38 2.65 20.76
CA LEU A 218 5.06 1.80 19.79
C LEU A 218 4.14 0.63 19.42
N ALA A 219 3.82 0.51 18.15
CA ALA A 219 3.07 -0.60 17.59
C ALA A 219 3.98 -1.52 16.76
N TYR A 220 3.82 -2.83 16.95
CA TYR A 220 4.41 -3.87 16.12
C TYR A 220 3.36 -4.29 15.10
N LEU A 221 3.69 -4.22 13.82
CA LEU A 221 2.76 -4.46 12.72
C LEU A 221 3.31 -5.60 11.85
N PRO A 222 3.03 -6.86 12.20
CA PRO A 222 3.47 -8.00 11.41
C PRO A 222 2.76 -8.04 10.06
N GLY A 223 3.52 -8.41 9.03
CA GLY A 223 3.04 -8.54 7.67
C GLY A 223 3.85 -9.57 6.88
N VAL A 224 3.51 -9.73 5.60
CA VAL A 224 4.23 -10.66 4.71
C VAL A 224 5.66 -10.20 4.45
N ALA A 225 5.91 -8.89 4.41
CA ALA A 225 7.22 -8.32 4.18
C ALA A 225 8.14 -8.32 5.41
N GLY A 226 7.58 -8.49 6.61
CA GLY A 226 8.31 -8.42 7.87
C GLY A 226 7.48 -7.80 8.98
N VAL A 227 8.12 -7.15 9.95
CA VAL A 227 7.44 -6.48 11.06
C VAL A 227 7.77 -4.99 11.01
N ASP A 228 6.75 -4.17 10.81
CA ASP A 228 6.92 -2.72 10.85
C ASP A 228 6.79 -2.20 12.29
N LEU A 229 7.68 -1.32 12.69
CA LEU A 229 7.66 -0.66 14.00
C LEU A 229 7.14 0.76 13.82
N ARG A 230 5.94 1.04 14.34
CA ARG A 230 5.30 2.37 14.20
C ARG A 230 5.24 3.09 15.52
N VAL A 231 5.71 4.32 15.53
CA VAL A 231 5.52 5.27 16.63
C VAL A 231 4.55 6.38 16.19
N THR A 232 3.71 6.84 17.13
CA THR A 232 2.70 7.86 16.82
C THR A 232 2.70 8.95 17.87
N ALA A 233 2.87 10.20 17.46
CA ALA A 233 2.68 11.39 18.26
C ALA A 233 1.25 11.93 18.05
N LYS A 234 0.53 12.20 19.14
CA LYS A 234 -0.82 12.78 19.11
C LYS A 234 -0.90 14.02 19.98
N GLY A 235 -1.65 15.03 19.52
CA GLY A 235 -1.98 16.20 20.33
C GLY A 235 -0.80 17.13 20.59
N LEU A 236 0.28 17.03 19.82
CA LEU A 236 1.47 17.87 19.94
C LEU A 236 1.55 18.88 18.78
N PRO A 237 2.19 20.03 18.99
CA PRO A 237 2.56 20.92 17.90
C PRO A 237 3.40 20.17 16.85
N ARG A 238 3.20 20.48 15.55
CA ARG A 238 3.84 19.77 14.44
C ARG A 238 5.36 19.62 14.62
N ALA A 239 6.07 20.70 14.89
CA ALA A 239 7.51 20.68 15.04
C ALA A 239 7.99 19.77 16.20
N GLN A 240 7.24 19.73 17.29
CA GLN A 240 7.53 18.85 18.42
C GLN A 240 7.23 17.37 18.06
N ALA A 241 6.12 17.10 17.39
CA ALA A 241 5.75 15.76 16.94
C ALA A 241 6.80 15.22 15.95
N GLU A 242 7.23 16.00 14.96
CA GLU A 242 8.26 15.65 13.99
C GLU A 242 9.58 15.31 14.67
N LYS A 243 10.02 16.15 15.62
CA LYS A 243 11.23 15.91 16.39
C LYS A 243 11.19 14.60 17.16
N LEU A 244 10.13 14.38 17.96
CA LEU A 244 10.00 13.18 18.79
C LEU A 244 9.88 11.90 17.94
N VAL A 245 9.08 11.92 16.87
CA VAL A 245 8.96 10.77 15.97
C VAL A 245 10.29 10.44 15.32
N LYS A 246 11.03 11.44 14.81
CA LYS A 246 12.35 11.25 14.22
C LYS A 246 13.35 10.67 15.21
N GLU A 247 13.40 11.20 16.43
CA GLU A 247 14.27 10.69 17.49
C GLU A 247 13.93 9.24 17.87
N ALA A 248 12.64 8.91 17.96
CA ALA A 248 12.19 7.55 18.25
C ALA A 248 12.56 6.56 17.13
N ILE A 249 12.38 6.93 15.86
CA ILE A 249 12.78 6.11 14.71
C ILE A 249 14.29 5.88 14.69
N LEU A 250 15.10 6.92 14.95
CA LEU A 250 16.56 6.77 15.03
C LEU A 250 16.96 5.83 16.17
N LYS A 251 16.32 5.93 17.34
CA LYS A 251 16.57 5.05 18.47
C LYS A 251 16.20 3.60 18.18
N LEU A 252 15.04 3.36 17.54
CA LEU A 252 14.62 2.03 17.09
C LEU A 252 15.62 1.47 16.06
N ARG A 253 15.97 2.26 15.04
CA ARG A 253 16.91 1.87 13.99
C ARG A 253 18.27 1.45 14.56
N SER A 254 18.80 2.16 15.54
CA SER A 254 20.09 1.79 16.17
C SER A 254 20.07 0.41 16.80
N ARG A 255 18.93 -0.02 17.34
CA ARG A 255 18.79 -1.31 18.01
C ARG A 255 18.53 -2.48 17.04
N VAL A 256 17.78 -2.23 15.96
CA VAL A 256 17.40 -3.26 14.98
C VAL A 256 18.05 -3.05 13.60
N SER A 257 19.21 -2.38 13.56
CA SER A 257 19.89 -1.95 12.31
C SER A 257 20.11 -3.09 11.31
N ALA A 258 20.44 -4.29 11.78
CA ALA A 258 20.66 -5.47 10.94
C ALA A 258 19.39 -5.90 10.16
N TYR A 259 18.22 -5.53 10.63
CA TYR A 259 16.93 -5.93 10.08
C TYR A 259 16.17 -4.77 9.43
N ALA A 260 16.50 -3.52 9.78
CA ALA A 260 15.87 -2.33 9.24
C ALA A 260 16.33 -2.07 7.81
N TYR A 261 15.37 -1.88 6.88
CA TYR A 261 15.69 -1.59 5.49
C TYR A 261 15.19 -0.22 5.00
N GLY A 262 14.26 0.39 5.69
CA GLY A 262 13.70 1.68 5.26
C GLY A 262 12.77 2.29 6.31
N GLU A 263 12.16 3.40 5.96
CA GLU A 263 11.17 4.13 6.76
C GLU A 263 9.90 4.36 5.94
N ASP A 264 8.78 4.46 6.63
CA ASP A 264 7.45 4.77 6.09
C ASP A 264 7.04 3.87 4.91
N ASP A 265 6.95 4.42 3.71
CA ASP A 265 6.51 3.70 2.51
C ASP A 265 7.69 3.05 1.73
N ALA A 266 8.87 2.94 2.34
CA ALA A 266 10.04 2.36 1.68
C ALA A 266 9.76 0.91 1.24
N ASP A 267 10.03 0.60 -0.02
CA ASP A 267 9.98 -0.76 -0.57
C ASP A 267 11.39 -1.35 -0.62
N LEU A 268 11.52 -2.62 -0.20
CA LEU A 268 12.82 -3.29 -0.18
C LEU A 268 13.42 -3.47 -1.60
N ALA A 269 12.59 -3.64 -2.63
CA ALA A 269 13.07 -3.70 -4.01
C ALA A 269 13.69 -2.36 -4.42
N ALA A 270 13.06 -1.23 -4.07
CA ALA A 270 13.62 0.09 -4.34
C ALA A 270 14.96 0.30 -3.62
N VAL A 271 15.07 -0.12 -2.36
CA VAL A 271 16.32 -0.05 -1.59
C VAL A 271 17.43 -0.89 -2.24
N VAL A 272 17.11 -2.10 -2.70
CA VAL A 272 18.05 -2.97 -3.41
C VAL A 272 18.50 -2.34 -4.72
N LEU A 273 17.58 -1.82 -5.52
CA LEU A 273 17.89 -1.17 -6.80
C LEU A 273 18.77 0.06 -6.62
N GLU A 274 18.48 0.88 -5.62
CA GLU A 274 19.32 2.05 -5.31
C GLU A 274 20.73 1.65 -4.89
N ARG A 275 20.84 0.61 -4.08
CA ARG A 275 22.16 0.09 -3.68
C ARG A 275 22.93 -0.46 -4.89
N LEU A 276 22.29 -1.18 -5.79
CA LEU A 276 22.91 -1.66 -7.03
C LEU A 276 23.40 -0.50 -7.90
N ARG A 277 22.57 0.55 -8.07
CA ARG A 277 22.97 1.78 -8.80
C ARG A 277 24.22 2.41 -8.19
N SER A 278 24.23 2.59 -6.87
CA SER A 278 25.35 3.21 -6.15
C SER A 278 26.67 2.44 -6.30
N LEU A 279 26.59 1.12 -6.55
CA LEU A 279 27.74 0.24 -6.76
C LEU A 279 28.06 0.00 -8.25
N GLY A 280 27.23 0.49 -9.18
CA GLY A 280 27.38 0.24 -10.61
C GLY A 280 27.12 -1.22 -11.02
N LEU A 281 26.36 -1.98 -10.20
CA LEU A 281 26.12 -3.42 -10.42
C LEU A 281 24.77 -3.67 -11.09
N LYS A 282 24.71 -4.73 -11.89
CA LYS A 282 23.51 -5.24 -12.57
C LYS A 282 23.03 -6.53 -11.92
N LEU A 283 21.71 -6.70 -11.88
CA LEU A 283 21.00 -7.82 -11.25
C LEU A 283 20.27 -8.68 -12.28
N ALA A 284 20.29 -10.00 -12.09
CA ALA A 284 19.38 -10.92 -12.77
C ALA A 284 18.79 -11.95 -11.78
N VAL A 285 17.61 -12.50 -12.10
CA VAL A 285 16.89 -13.43 -11.23
C VAL A 285 16.59 -14.76 -11.92
N ALA A 286 16.67 -15.86 -11.16
CA ALA A 286 16.25 -17.20 -11.57
C ALA A 286 15.15 -17.68 -10.63
N GLU A 287 13.92 -17.82 -11.13
CA GLU A 287 12.75 -18.11 -10.32
C GLU A 287 12.16 -19.48 -10.59
N SER A 288 11.86 -20.24 -9.54
CA SER A 288 11.08 -21.46 -9.61
C SER A 288 9.73 -21.26 -8.92
N CYS A 289 9.63 -21.50 -7.62
CA CYS A 289 8.34 -21.42 -6.90
C CYS A 289 7.72 -20.02 -6.87
N THR A 290 8.49 -18.98 -7.01
CA THR A 290 7.99 -17.58 -7.08
C THR A 290 7.37 -17.25 -8.43
N GLY A 291 7.78 -17.93 -9.52
CA GLY A 291 7.11 -17.89 -10.81
C GLY A 291 7.00 -16.49 -11.43
N GLY A 292 8.04 -15.69 -11.33
CA GLY A 292 8.09 -14.32 -11.85
C GLY A 292 7.77 -13.22 -10.83
N MET A 293 7.37 -13.56 -9.61
CA MET A 293 6.99 -12.59 -8.58
C MET A 293 8.15 -11.71 -8.11
N LEU A 294 9.37 -12.25 -8.07
CA LEU A 294 10.56 -11.47 -7.71
C LEU A 294 10.88 -10.45 -8.82
N GLY A 295 10.83 -10.87 -10.07
CA GLY A 295 11.00 -10.00 -11.24
C GLY A 295 9.89 -8.93 -11.31
N GLU A 296 8.63 -9.29 -11.05
CA GLU A 296 7.50 -8.36 -10.99
C GLU A 296 7.72 -7.29 -9.92
N ARG A 297 8.09 -7.68 -8.70
CA ARG A 297 8.36 -6.71 -7.62
C ARG A 297 9.51 -5.75 -7.96
N ILE A 298 10.54 -6.21 -8.65
CA ILE A 298 11.65 -5.37 -9.09
C ILE A 298 11.17 -4.40 -10.18
N THR A 299 10.43 -4.90 -11.18
CA THR A 299 9.95 -4.09 -12.30
C THR A 299 8.80 -3.15 -11.96
N SER A 300 8.11 -3.35 -10.83
CA SER A 300 7.13 -2.39 -10.31
C SER A 300 7.76 -1.07 -9.85
N ILE A 301 9.08 -1.05 -9.63
CA ILE A 301 9.81 0.17 -9.25
C ILE A 301 10.23 0.92 -10.52
N PRO A 302 9.79 2.19 -10.72
CA PRO A 302 10.20 2.99 -11.87
C PRO A 302 11.74 3.12 -11.97
N GLY A 303 12.25 3.01 -13.20
CA GLY A 303 13.70 3.06 -13.46
C GLY A 303 14.46 1.78 -13.08
N SER A 304 13.78 0.66 -12.81
CA SER A 304 14.42 -0.63 -12.52
C SER A 304 15.32 -1.13 -13.66
N SER A 305 14.99 -0.79 -14.92
CA SER A 305 15.77 -1.16 -16.12
C SER A 305 17.23 -0.67 -16.09
N ASP A 306 17.54 0.33 -15.27
CA ASP A 306 18.91 0.82 -15.14
C ASP A 306 19.86 -0.25 -14.57
N VAL A 307 19.35 -1.15 -13.73
CA VAL A 307 20.17 -2.15 -13.00
C VAL A 307 19.61 -3.57 -13.07
N PHE A 308 18.38 -3.76 -13.51
CA PHE A 308 17.77 -5.09 -13.67
C PHE A 308 17.81 -5.53 -15.12
N LEU A 309 18.62 -6.54 -15.43
CA LEU A 309 18.78 -7.05 -16.79
C LEU A 309 17.65 -8.01 -17.22
N GLY A 310 16.95 -8.61 -16.23
CA GLY A 310 15.88 -9.55 -16.50
C GLY A 310 15.96 -10.80 -15.64
N GLY A 311 15.21 -11.84 -16.04
CA GLY A 311 15.17 -13.08 -15.28
C GLY A 311 14.69 -14.28 -16.08
N ILE A 312 14.96 -15.46 -15.54
CA ILE A 312 14.55 -16.76 -16.11
C ILE A 312 13.58 -17.43 -15.14
N ILE A 313 12.35 -17.67 -15.58
CA ILE A 313 11.38 -18.48 -14.84
C ILE A 313 11.65 -19.95 -15.17
N ALA A 314 12.45 -20.59 -14.33
CA ALA A 314 12.84 -21.99 -14.47
C ALA A 314 11.92 -22.90 -13.63
N TYR A 315 10.62 -22.94 -14.00
CA TYR A 315 9.61 -23.66 -13.21
C TYR A 315 9.76 -25.18 -13.35
N HIS A 316 9.91 -25.68 -14.58
CA HIS A 316 10.21 -27.09 -14.87
C HIS A 316 11.70 -27.39 -14.72
N ASN A 317 12.06 -28.64 -14.39
CA ASN A 317 13.46 -29.07 -14.24
C ASN A 317 14.25 -28.92 -15.52
N ASP A 318 13.68 -29.26 -16.70
CA ASP A 318 14.34 -29.10 -18.00
C ASP A 318 14.76 -27.65 -18.27
N VAL A 319 13.96 -26.67 -17.81
CA VAL A 319 14.32 -25.26 -17.95
C VAL A 319 15.49 -24.90 -17.04
N LYS A 320 15.57 -25.48 -15.83
CA LYS A 320 16.73 -25.31 -14.94
C LYS A 320 18.00 -25.82 -15.62
N VAL A 321 17.92 -27.01 -16.27
CA VAL A 321 19.06 -27.60 -17.00
C VAL A 321 19.41 -26.78 -18.24
N LYS A 322 18.46 -26.58 -19.15
CA LYS A 322 18.71 -25.98 -20.46
C LYS A 322 19.04 -24.49 -20.42
N ALA A 323 18.29 -23.73 -19.62
CA ALA A 323 18.42 -22.28 -19.59
C ALA A 323 19.40 -21.77 -18.53
N LEU A 324 19.58 -22.47 -17.42
CA LEU A 324 20.44 -22.04 -16.30
C LEU A 324 21.71 -22.91 -16.16
N GLY A 325 21.84 -24.00 -16.88
CA GLY A 325 23.00 -24.88 -16.79
C GLY A 325 23.07 -25.72 -15.52
N VAL A 326 21.94 -25.92 -14.84
CA VAL A 326 21.86 -26.79 -13.68
C VAL A 326 22.13 -28.24 -14.11
N ARG A 327 22.99 -28.92 -13.39
CA ARG A 327 23.33 -30.33 -13.73
C ARG A 327 22.14 -31.24 -13.41
N ALA A 328 21.79 -32.08 -14.38
CA ALA A 328 20.66 -33.03 -14.22
C ALA A 328 20.89 -33.99 -13.06
N GLU A 329 22.14 -34.45 -12.88
CA GLU A 329 22.53 -35.38 -11.80
C GLU A 329 22.30 -34.77 -10.40
N ASP A 330 22.46 -33.44 -10.24
CA ASP A 330 22.20 -32.77 -8.97
C ASP A 330 20.71 -32.69 -8.68
N ILE A 331 19.88 -32.50 -9.70
CA ILE A 331 18.43 -32.55 -9.56
C ILE A 331 17.97 -33.97 -9.20
N GLU A 332 18.52 -34.99 -9.82
CA GLU A 332 18.19 -36.42 -9.51
C GLU A 332 18.62 -36.79 -8.08
N ARG A 333 19.83 -36.42 -7.69
CA ARG A 333 20.41 -36.77 -6.38
C ARG A 333 19.81 -35.98 -5.22
N HIS A 334 19.62 -34.69 -5.40
CA HIS A 334 19.26 -33.76 -4.33
C HIS A 334 17.83 -33.18 -4.46
N GLY A 335 17.18 -33.42 -5.61
CA GLY A 335 15.89 -32.81 -5.95
C GLY A 335 16.02 -31.33 -6.33
N ALA A 336 15.04 -30.82 -7.05
CA ALA A 336 15.02 -29.44 -7.54
C ALA A 336 15.03 -28.38 -6.41
N VAL A 337 14.54 -28.73 -5.22
CA VAL A 337 14.57 -27.87 -4.04
C VAL A 337 15.71 -28.31 -3.14
N SER A 338 16.88 -27.77 -3.41
CA SER A 338 18.13 -28.12 -2.71
C SER A 338 19.17 -27.01 -2.85
N GLU A 339 20.15 -27.04 -1.98
CA GLU A 339 21.27 -26.08 -2.01
C GLU A 339 22.06 -26.11 -3.31
N PRO A 340 22.53 -27.29 -3.82
CA PRO A 340 23.29 -27.33 -5.07
C PRO A 340 22.54 -26.76 -6.25
N VAL A 341 21.24 -27.02 -6.35
CA VAL A 341 20.39 -26.50 -7.42
C VAL A 341 20.22 -24.98 -7.29
N ALA A 342 20.00 -24.45 -6.09
CA ALA A 342 19.87 -23.01 -5.87
C ALA A 342 21.16 -22.27 -6.24
N LEU A 343 22.32 -22.80 -5.82
CA LEU A 343 23.64 -22.23 -6.17
C LEU A 343 23.82 -22.14 -7.68
N GLN A 344 23.59 -23.27 -8.41
CA GLN A 344 23.75 -23.33 -9.86
C GLN A 344 22.75 -22.43 -10.58
N MET A 345 21.52 -22.32 -10.09
CA MET A 345 20.53 -21.39 -10.67
C MET A 345 20.99 -19.93 -10.57
N ALA A 346 21.56 -19.51 -9.44
CA ALA A 346 22.05 -18.15 -9.26
C ALA A 346 23.24 -17.83 -10.15
N SER A 347 24.24 -18.72 -10.19
CA SER A 347 25.39 -18.57 -11.08
C SER A 347 24.97 -18.63 -12.56
N GLY A 348 24.08 -19.56 -12.90
CA GLY A 348 23.61 -19.74 -14.27
C GLY A 348 22.88 -18.51 -14.80
N VAL A 349 22.01 -17.87 -14.01
CA VAL A 349 21.33 -16.64 -14.47
C VAL A 349 22.32 -15.46 -14.58
N ARG A 350 23.27 -15.34 -13.66
CA ARG A 350 24.32 -14.33 -13.72
C ARG A 350 25.15 -14.43 -15.00
N GLU A 351 25.63 -15.61 -15.30
CA GLU A 351 26.45 -15.89 -16.50
C GLU A 351 25.66 -15.68 -17.80
N ARG A 352 24.41 -16.18 -17.86
CA ARG A 352 23.58 -16.13 -19.09
C ARG A 352 23.14 -14.71 -19.43
N THR A 353 22.97 -13.84 -18.45
CA THR A 353 22.56 -12.45 -18.66
C THR A 353 23.71 -11.46 -18.69
N GLY A 354 24.90 -11.86 -18.26
CA GLY A 354 26.02 -10.95 -18.04
C GLY A 354 25.84 -10.02 -16.85
N ALA A 355 24.97 -10.38 -15.90
CA ALA A 355 24.75 -9.58 -14.67
C ALA A 355 25.94 -9.75 -13.72
N ASP A 356 26.13 -8.74 -12.85
CA ASP A 356 27.12 -8.80 -11.77
C ASP A 356 26.61 -9.61 -10.58
N VAL A 357 25.26 -9.57 -10.37
CA VAL A 357 24.58 -10.24 -9.28
C VAL A 357 23.51 -11.18 -9.85
N GLY A 358 23.62 -12.46 -9.54
CA GLY A 358 22.60 -13.47 -9.83
C GLY A 358 21.87 -13.86 -8.55
N VAL A 359 20.54 -13.91 -8.60
CA VAL A 359 19.74 -14.38 -7.48
C VAL A 359 18.82 -15.51 -7.90
N SER A 360 18.71 -16.55 -7.09
CA SER A 360 17.81 -17.67 -7.37
C SER A 360 16.86 -17.98 -6.22
N VAL A 361 15.68 -18.49 -6.59
CA VAL A 361 14.68 -18.96 -5.63
C VAL A 361 14.11 -20.30 -6.12
N THR A 362 14.29 -21.37 -5.32
CA THR A 362 13.64 -22.66 -5.54
C THR A 362 13.00 -23.17 -4.26
N GLY A 363 11.77 -23.72 -4.32
CA GLY A 363 11.04 -24.06 -3.09
C GLY A 363 9.75 -24.80 -3.35
N ILE A 364 9.08 -25.19 -2.27
CA ILE A 364 7.79 -25.88 -2.24
C ILE A 364 6.75 -24.93 -1.68
N ALA A 365 5.97 -24.31 -2.57
CA ALA A 365 4.96 -23.32 -2.17
C ALA A 365 3.61 -23.90 -1.76
N GLY A 366 3.43 -25.24 -1.92
CA GLY A 366 2.17 -25.92 -1.53
C GLY A 366 1.01 -25.66 -2.51
N PRO A 367 -0.22 -26.16 -2.17
CA PRO A 367 -0.50 -26.96 -0.96
C PRO A 367 0.08 -28.37 -1.03
N GLY A 368 0.36 -28.92 -2.20
CA GLY A 368 0.98 -30.24 -2.41
C GLY A 368 2.49 -30.16 -2.61
N GLY A 369 3.12 -31.33 -2.86
CA GLY A 369 4.55 -31.45 -3.19
C GLY A 369 5.50 -31.47 -1.99
N GLY A 370 4.98 -31.37 -0.77
CA GLY A 370 5.78 -31.52 0.46
C GLY A 370 5.99 -32.98 0.83
N THR A 371 7.15 -33.27 1.43
CA THR A 371 7.49 -34.54 2.09
C THR A 371 7.96 -34.27 3.51
N PRO A 372 8.09 -35.28 4.39
CA PRO A 372 8.64 -35.09 5.74
C PRO A 372 10.01 -34.39 5.74
N ASP A 373 10.90 -34.74 4.81
CA ASP A 373 12.23 -34.15 4.68
C ASP A 373 12.23 -32.79 3.99
N LYS A 374 11.26 -32.56 3.12
CA LYS A 374 11.08 -31.31 2.36
C LYS A 374 9.64 -30.81 2.47
N PRO A 375 9.27 -30.22 3.60
CA PRO A 375 7.90 -29.78 3.84
C PRO A 375 7.50 -28.59 2.96
N VAL A 376 6.19 -28.37 2.83
CA VAL A 376 5.66 -27.13 2.26
C VAL A 376 6.24 -25.94 3.02
N GLY A 377 6.64 -24.90 2.30
CA GLY A 377 7.33 -23.74 2.86
C GLY A 377 8.86 -23.84 2.87
N LEU A 378 9.43 -25.01 2.51
CA LEU A 378 10.87 -25.09 2.29
C LEU A 378 11.26 -24.30 1.05
N VAL A 379 12.17 -23.32 1.22
CA VAL A 379 12.71 -22.50 0.13
C VAL A 379 14.22 -22.40 0.27
N TRP A 380 14.93 -22.63 -0.82
CA TRP A 380 16.34 -22.29 -0.97
C TRP A 380 16.48 -21.03 -1.81
N ILE A 381 17.28 -20.10 -1.33
CA ILE A 381 17.59 -18.84 -1.99
C ILE A 381 19.10 -18.75 -2.09
N SER A 382 19.61 -18.38 -3.26
CA SER A 382 21.04 -18.15 -3.45
C SER A 382 21.28 -16.79 -4.09
N VAL A 383 22.37 -16.14 -3.69
CA VAL A 383 22.90 -14.91 -4.29
C VAL A 383 24.33 -15.15 -4.70
N ASP A 384 24.66 -14.84 -5.94
CA ASP A 384 25.99 -14.91 -6.52
C ASP A 384 26.47 -13.49 -6.90
N VAL A 385 27.47 -13.00 -6.20
CA VAL A 385 28.17 -11.73 -6.50
C VAL A 385 29.63 -12.05 -6.89
N THR A 386 30.38 -12.63 -5.95
CA THR A 386 31.79 -13.05 -6.10
C THR A 386 31.97 -14.53 -5.80
N GLY A 387 30.88 -15.28 -5.87
CA GLY A 387 30.74 -16.69 -5.48
C GLY A 387 29.37 -16.90 -4.85
N ALA A 388 28.64 -17.90 -5.36
CA ALA A 388 27.28 -18.17 -4.95
C ALA A 388 27.21 -18.64 -3.47
N LYS A 389 26.30 -18.03 -2.72
CA LYS A 389 25.98 -18.43 -1.34
C LYS A 389 24.50 -18.71 -1.24
N ALA A 390 24.12 -19.88 -0.73
CA ALA A 390 22.75 -20.28 -0.55
C ALA A 390 22.35 -20.29 0.93
N ARG A 391 21.05 -20.09 1.16
CA ARG A 391 20.44 -20.18 2.48
C ARG A 391 19.10 -20.92 2.40
N ARG A 392 18.88 -21.79 3.39
CA ARG A 392 17.61 -22.48 3.58
C ARG A 392 16.66 -21.64 4.41
N PHE A 393 15.40 -21.56 3.96
CA PHE A 393 14.31 -20.94 4.69
C PHE A 393 13.17 -21.93 4.88
N HIS A 394 12.45 -21.78 5.98
CA HIS A 394 11.15 -22.42 6.17
C HIS A 394 10.11 -21.32 6.35
N VAL A 395 9.28 -21.14 5.36
CA VAL A 395 8.33 -20.04 5.23
C VAL A 395 6.93 -20.58 5.53
N PHE A 396 6.18 -19.90 6.37
CA PHE A 396 4.83 -20.28 6.76
C PHE A 396 3.79 -19.46 5.98
N GLY A 397 2.60 -20.05 5.82
CA GLY A 397 1.47 -19.41 5.17
C GLY A 397 0.87 -20.26 4.05
N ASP A 398 -0.09 -19.70 3.34
CA ASP A 398 -0.61 -20.30 2.12
C ASP A 398 0.38 -20.16 0.95
N ARG A 399 0.00 -20.70 -0.21
CA ARG A 399 0.83 -20.64 -1.42
C ARG A 399 1.20 -19.22 -1.84
N ALA A 400 0.27 -18.26 -1.72
CA ALA A 400 0.51 -16.88 -2.10
C ALA A 400 1.48 -16.22 -1.12
N GLU A 401 1.27 -16.39 0.17
CA GLU A 401 2.14 -15.87 1.23
C GLU A 401 3.55 -16.46 1.17
N ILE A 402 3.68 -17.79 0.95
CA ILE A 402 4.99 -18.44 0.82
C ILE A 402 5.77 -17.84 -0.36
N ARG A 403 5.13 -17.62 -1.51
CA ARG A 403 5.76 -16.98 -2.67
C ARG A 403 6.19 -15.54 -2.38
N GLN A 404 5.33 -14.75 -1.74
CA GLN A 404 5.62 -13.37 -1.37
C GLN A 404 6.78 -13.27 -0.37
N ARG A 405 6.75 -14.10 0.68
CA ARG A 405 7.83 -14.18 1.69
C ARG A 405 9.14 -14.65 1.11
N ALA A 406 9.10 -15.60 0.16
CA ALA A 406 10.29 -16.06 -0.56
C ALA A 406 10.91 -14.95 -1.42
N ALA A 407 10.11 -14.18 -2.14
CA ALA A 407 10.58 -13.03 -2.90
C ALA A 407 11.16 -11.94 -1.97
N GLN A 408 10.51 -11.68 -0.82
CA GLN A 408 11.01 -10.75 0.19
C GLN A 408 12.37 -11.20 0.76
N ALA A 409 12.50 -12.48 1.09
CA ALA A 409 13.74 -13.05 1.61
C ALA A 409 14.87 -13.00 0.56
N ALA A 410 14.56 -13.17 -0.73
CA ALA A 410 15.52 -13.03 -1.81
C ALA A 410 16.06 -11.60 -1.92
N LEU A 411 15.19 -10.60 -1.89
CA LEU A 411 15.60 -9.18 -1.87
C LEU A 411 16.46 -8.86 -0.64
N GLU A 412 16.10 -9.38 0.52
CA GLU A 412 16.87 -9.18 1.75
C GLU A 412 18.26 -9.84 1.67
N MET A 413 18.37 -11.02 1.08
CA MET A 413 19.67 -11.65 0.85
C MET A 413 20.55 -10.83 -0.09
N VAL A 414 19.98 -10.26 -1.17
CA VAL A 414 20.72 -9.35 -2.07
C VAL A 414 21.18 -8.12 -1.29
N ARG A 415 20.26 -7.45 -0.54
CA ARG A 415 20.61 -6.27 0.27
C ARG A 415 21.81 -6.53 1.20
N ARG A 416 21.77 -7.67 1.92
CA ARG A 416 22.87 -8.05 2.85
C ARG A 416 24.17 -8.38 2.13
N SER A 417 24.09 -9.04 0.98
CA SER A 417 25.27 -9.39 0.18
C SER A 417 25.98 -8.13 -0.34
N LEU A 418 25.22 -7.07 -0.65
CA LEU A 418 25.74 -5.79 -1.10
C LEU A 418 26.24 -4.86 0.04
N SER A 419 25.96 -5.19 1.30
CA SER A 419 26.39 -4.38 2.47
C SER A 419 27.70 -4.85 3.08
N ASN A 420 28.15 -6.07 2.77
CA ASN A 420 29.34 -6.72 3.31
C ASN A 420 30.54 -6.68 2.34
N GLY A 421 30.47 -5.85 1.31
CA GLY A 421 31.51 -5.60 0.30
C GLY A 421 31.99 -4.10 0.42
#